data_3964cae53f1779d1c422dff3b5d2eff4
#
_entry.id   3964cae53f1779d1c422dff3b5d2eff4
#
_cell.length_a   1.000
_cell.length_b   1.000
_cell.length_c   1.000
_cell.angle_alpha   90.00
_cell.angle_beta   90.00
_cell.angle_gamma   90.00
#
_symmetry.space_group_name_H-M   'P 1'
#
loop_
_entity.id
_entity.type
_entity.pdbx_description
1 polymer ?
#
loop_
_entity_poly.entity_id
_entity_poly.type
_entity_poly.pdbx_seq_one_letter_code
_entity_poly.pdbx_strand_id
1 'polypeptide(L)'
;GPGQGYAFFPGIDVAPNGRVDLAFQGLKALDPSAFGTGNALIDAYAVSSADGSSWSTPVRISSVSSDPAASAQNNLQRQFWGDYNTLVSGASGAWFIYTDSRHGVGCPAVDAYQKYLRDNGLALRGDMADRMSQKLTGVNPALDDPSVKPAPPVVCPAQFGNTDAWVSYFTP
;
A
#
# COMPACT_ATOMS: atom_id res chain seq x y z
N GLY A 1 -12.16 11.51 -2.53
CA GLY A 1 -10.72 11.48 -2.24
C GLY A 1 -9.97 12.58 -2.95
N PRO A 2 -8.72 12.90 -2.58
CA PRO A 2 -7.94 13.95 -3.22
C PRO A 2 -7.58 13.53 -4.66
N GLY A 3 -8.20 14.17 -5.63
CA GLY A 3 -8.05 13.83 -7.04
C GLY A 3 -8.76 12.52 -7.42
N GLN A 4 -8.43 12.00 -8.59
CA GLN A 4 -8.89 10.67 -9.01
C GLN A 4 -7.91 9.62 -8.50
N GLY A 5 -8.28 8.90 -7.44
CA GLY A 5 -7.45 7.89 -6.83
C GLY A 5 -8.19 7.07 -5.80
N TYR A 6 -7.55 6.04 -5.26
CA TYR A 6 -8.10 5.24 -4.17
C TYR A 6 -7.63 5.77 -2.81
N ALA A 7 -8.55 5.75 -1.83
CA ALA A 7 -8.25 5.91 -0.42
C ALA A 7 -8.36 4.55 0.26
N PHE A 8 -7.42 4.23 1.13
CA PHE A 8 -7.33 2.95 1.81
C PHE A 8 -6.65 3.09 3.18
N PHE A 9 -6.72 2.06 4.00
CA PHE A 9 -6.14 1.98 5.33
C PHE A 9 -6.47 3.19 6.22
N PRO A 10 -7.77 3.46 6.46
CA PRO A 10 -8.18 4.57 7.30
C PRO A 10 -7.89 4.29 8.78
N GLY A 11 -7.52 5.35 9.49
CA GLY A 11 -7.58 5.45 10.95
C GLY A 11 -8.60 6.52 11.31
N ILE A 12 -9.42 6.27 12.31
CA ILE A 12 -10.39 7.23 12.86
C ILE A 12 -10.26 7.30 14.37
N ASP A 13 -10.33 8.50 14.92
CA ASP A 13 -10.33 8.71 16.36
C ASP A 13 -11.09 9.99 16.72
N VAL A 14 -11.50 10.09 17.99
CA VAL A 14 -12.25 11.23 18.51
C VAL A 14 -11.40 11.96 19.56
N ALA A 15 -11.08 13.22 19.28
CA ALA A 15 -10.34 14.07 20.19
C ALA A 15 -11.13 14.37 21.49
N PRO A 16 -10.47 14.73 22.61
CA PRO A 16 -11.13 15.05 23.86
C PRO A 16 -12.16 16.18 23.80
N ASN A 17 -12.07 17.05 22.78
CA ASN A 17 -13.02 18.14 22.53
C ASN A 17 -14.21 17.74 21.63
N GLY A 18 -14.34 16.46 21.30
CA GLY A 18 -15.41 15.92 20.44
C GLY A 18 -15.15 16.00 18.93
N ARG A 19 -14.02 16.58 18.50
CA ARG A 19 -13.63 16.56 17.08
C ARG A 19 -13.34 15.14 16.62
N VAL A 20 -13.86 14.77 15.47
CA VAL A 20 -13.58 13.49 14.81
C VAL A 20 -12.48 13.71 13.79
N ASP A 21 -11.39 12.96 13.89
CA ASP A 21 -10.30 12.98 12.93
C ASP A 21 -10.29 11.65 12.14
N LEU A 22 -10.04 11.74 10.84
CA LEU A 22 -9.87 10.61 9.94
C LEU A 22 -8.60 10.83 9.14
N ALA A 23 -7.68 9.87 9.18
CA ALA A 23 -6.51 9.85 8.32
C ALA A 23 -6.51 8.59 7.45
N PHE A 24 -5.94 8.66 6.26
CA PHE A 24 -5.91 7.56 5.31
C PHE A 24 -4.74 7.70 4.34
N GLN A 25 -4.37 6.61 3.70
CA GLN A 25 -3.44 6.62 2.58
C GLN A 25 -4.20 6.72 1.26
N GLY A 26 -3.63 7.43 0.30
CA GLY A 26 -4.22 7.63 -1.02
C GLY A 26 -3.23 7.32 -2.13
N LEU A 27 -3.67 6.54 -3.13
CA LEU A 27 -2.93 6.23 -4.34
C LEU A 27 -3.41 7.11 -5.49
N LYS A 28 -2.49 7.82 -6.12
CA LYS A 28 -2.83 8.79 -7.20
C LYS A 28 -3.13 8.15 -8.55
N ALA A 29 -2.55 6.99 -8.85
CA ALA A 29 -2.75 6.30 -10.12
C ALA A 29 -3.23 4.86 -9.87
N LEU A 30 -4.07 4.38 -10.79
CA LEU A 30 -4.69 3.06 -10.74
C LEU A 30 -4.16 2.11 -11.80
N ASP A 31 -3.32 2.60 -12.68
CA ASP A 31 -2.69 1.76 -13.69
C ASP A 31 -1.56 0.95 -13.04
N PRO A 32 -1.69 -0.38 -12.96
CA PRO A 32 -0.63 -1.22 -12.41
C PRO A 32 0.70 -1.09 -13.16
N SER A 33 0.67 -0.67 -14.44
CA SER A 33 1.90 -0.43 -15.20
C SER A 33 2.66 0.81 -14.73
N ALA A 34 2.02 1.68 -13.95
CA ALA A 34 2.64 2.84 -13.34
C ALA A 34 3.48 2.51 -12.09
N PHE A 35 3.33 1.32 -11.51
CA PHE A 35 4.17 0.89 -10.39
C PHE A 35 5.64 0.82 -10.79
N GLY A 36 6.51 1.35 -9.94
CA GLY A 36 7.94 1.43 -10.21
C GLY A 36 8.35 2.55 -11.17
N THR A 37 7.41 3.32 -11.71
CA THR A 37 7.70 4.46 -12.61
C THR A 37 7.66 5.82 -11.91
N GLY A 38 7.36 5.85 -10.61
CA GLY A 38 7.13 7.08 -9.83
C GLY A 38 5.76 7.72 -10.09
N ASN A 39 4.89 7.10 -10.88
CA ASN A 39 3.56 7.63 -11.20
C ASN A 39 2.45 7.11 -10.27
N ALA A 40 2.64 5.93 -9.69
CA ALA A 40 1.71 5.32 -8.74
C ALA A 40 2.19 5.56 -7.31
N LEU A 41 2.15 6.82 -6.85
CA LEU A 41 2.67 7.20 -5.55
C LEU A 41 1.58 7.22 -4.49
N ILE A 42 1.94 6.81 -3.28
CA ILE A 42 1.10 6.81 -2.08
C ILE A 42 1.46 8.01 -1.22
N ASP A 43 0.43 8.75 -0.80
CA ASP A 43 0.52 9.83 0.18
C ASP A 43 -0.43 9.57 1.35
N ALA A 44 -0.13 10.12 2.52
CA ALA A 44 -1.05 10.15 3.64
C ALA A 44 -1.82 11.48 3.67
N TYR A 45 -3.11 11.40 3.97
CA TYR A 45 -4.04 12.52 4.04
C TYR A 45 -4.85 12.48 5.33
N ALA A 46 -5.34 13.64 5.74
CA ALA A 46 -6.24 13.76 6.88
C ALA A 46 -7.41 14.69 6.57
N VAL A 47 -8.52 14.44 7.24
CA VAL A 47 -9.71 15.29 7.31
C VAL A 47 -10.20 15.31 8.75
N SER A 48 -10.90 16.38 9.13
CA SER A 48 -11.49 16.50 10.45
C SER A 48 -12.93 16.99 10.37
N SER A 49 -13.72 16.67 11.38
CA SER A 49 -15.11 17.08 11.52
C SER A 49 -15.42 17.45 12.95
N ALA A 50 -16.16 18.54 13.15
CA ALA A 50 -16.65 18.95 14.46
C ALA A 50 -17.97 18.27 14.85
N ASP A 51 -18.72 17.74 13.88
CA ASP A 51 -20.08 17.24 14.04
C ASP A 51 -20.30 15.82 13.47
N GLY A 52 -19.25 15.22 12.87
CA GLY A 52 -19.31 13.91 12.22
C GLY A 52 -20.03 13.90 10.87
N SER A 53 -20.57 15.04 10.42
CA SER A 53 -21.32 15.15 9.16
C SER A 53 -20.66 16.06 8.14
N SER A 54 -20.06 17.15 8.57
CA SER A 54 -19.34 18.11 7.74
C SER A 54 -17.84 17.92 7.91
N TRP A 55 -17.12 17.66 6.80
CA TRP A 55 -15.70 17.34 6.83
C TRP A 55 -14.86 18.43 6.16
N SER A 56 -13.69 18.67 6.72
CA SER A 56 -12.70 19.54 6.10
C SER A 56 -12.23 19.02 4.72
N THR A 57 -11.65 19.89 3.92
CA THR A 57 -10.94 19.46 2.73
C THR A 57 -9.75 18.57 3.12
N PRO A 58 -9.51 17.45 2.39
CA PRO A 58 -8.36 16.60 2.66
C PRO A 58 -7.03 17.36 2.55
N VAL A 59 -6.22 17.26 3.58
CA VAL A 59 -4.87 17.83 3.63
C VAL A 59 -3.86 16.70 3.54
N ARG A 60 -2.85 16.84 2.69
CA ARG A 60 -1.71 15.92 2.66
C ARG A 60 -0.87 16.10 3.93
N ILE A 61 -0.62 15.00 4.63
CA ILE A 61 0.18 14.97 5.87
C ILE A 61 1.50 14.23 5.72
N SER A 62 1.69 13.48 4.63
CA SER A 62 3.00 12.92 4.28
C SER A 62 3.92 14.01 3.72
N SER A 63 5.16 14.09 4.21
CA SER A 63 6.17 15.03 3.71
C SER A 63 6.78 14.60 2.38
N VAL A 64 6.76 13.29 2.08
CA VAL A 64 7.28 12.68 0.86
C VAL A 64 6.26 11.69 0.36
N SER A 65 6.13 11.54 -0.97
CA SER A 65 5.33 10.47 -1.57
C SER A 65 6.15 9.17 -1.59
N SER A 66 5.49 8.06 -1.35
CA SER A 66 6.09 6.72 -1.32
C SER A 66 5.79 5.94 -2.58
N ASP A 67 6.80 5.27 -3.14
CA ASP A 67 6.61 4.34 -4.25
C ASP A 67 6.27 2.95 -3.71
N PRO A 68 5.05 2.43 -3.97
CA PRO A 68 4.68 1.09 -3.51
C PRO A 68 5.52 -0.03 -4.14
N ALA A 69 6.16 0.21 -5.29
CA ALA A 69 7.07 -0.78 -5.90
C ALA A 69 8.34 -0.98 -5.06
N ALA A 70 8.71 -0.01 -4.21
CA ALA A 70 9.82 -0.11 -3.28
C ALA A 70 9.44 -0.80 -1.96
N SER A 71 8.17 -1.20 -1.78
CA SER A 71 7.69 -1.87 -0.57
C SER A 71 8.11 -3.34 -0.52
N ALA A 72 7.90 -3.96 0.65
CA ALA A 72 8.10 -5.40 0.82
C ALA A 72 7.31 -6.22 -0.21
N GLN A 73 7.87 -7.35 -0.61
CA GLN A 73 7.30 -8.21 -1.65
C GLN A 73 6.86 -9.54 -1.04
N ASN A 74 5.57 -9.78 -1.02
CA ASN A 74 5.04 -11.05 -0.57
C ASN A 74 5.30 -12.13 -1.62
N ASN A 75 6.26 -13.01 -1.37
CA ASN A 75 6.71 -14.07 -2.29
C ASN A 75 7.12 -13.52 -3.68
N LEU A 76 7.55 -12.25 -3.77
CA LEU A 76 7.91 -11.57 -5.01
C LEU A 76 6.81 -11.52 -6.07
N GLN A 77 5.57 -11.78 -5.70
CA GLN A 77 4.44 -11.82 -6.63
C GLN A 77 3.61 -10.53 -6.60
N ARG A 78 3.61 -9.85 -5.46
CA ARG A 78 2.88 -8.59 -5.25
C ARG A 78 3.54 -7.76 -4.15
N GLN A 79 3.34 -6.47 -4.20
CA GLN A 79 3.71 -5.57 -3.13
C GLN A 79 2.90 -5.87 -1.88
N PHE A 80 3.57 -5.78 -0.73
CA PHE A 80 2.94 -5.83 0.57
C PHE A 80 3.19 -4.50 1.29
N TRP A 81 2.17 -3.66 1.33
CA TRP A 81 2.27 -2.33 1.91
C TRP A 81 2.13 -2.33 3.44
N GLY A 82 1.50 -3.35 4.02
CA GLY A 82 1.05 -3.35 5.40
C GLY A 82 -0.34 -2.72 5.54
N ASP A 83 -1.09 -3.16 6.53
CA ASP A 83 -2.51 -2.81 6.73
C ASP A 83 -2.83 -2.31 8.14
N TYR A 84 -1.79 -2.12 8.97
CA TYR A 84 -1.94 -1.67 10.35
C TYR A 84 -1.54 -0.21 10.49
N ASN A 85 -2.53 0.67 10.36
CA ASN A 85 -2.39 2.09 10.59
C ASN A 85 -3.11 2.48 11.88
N THR A 86 -2.60 3.51 12.56
CA THR A 86 -3.19 4.00 13.80
C THR A 86 -3.27 5.51 13.79
N LEU A 87 -4.42 6.05 14.19
CA LEU A 87 -4.64 7.47 14.44
C LEU A 87 -4.88 7.70 15.94
N VAL A 88 -4.24 8.71 16.48
CA VAL A 88 -4.45 9.15 17.88
C VAL A 88 -4.71 10.65 17.89
N SER A 89 -5.88 11.06 18.37
CA SER A 89 -6.32 12.44 18.40
C SER A 89 -6.16 13.07 19.78
N GLY A 90 -5.47 14.19 19.82
CA GLY A 90 -5.37 15.07 20.99
C GLY A 90 -6.21 16.34 20.82
N ALA A 91 -6.25 17.17 21.86
CA ALA A 91 -7.03 18.41 21.85
C ALA A 91 -6.60 19.39 20.74
N SER A 92 -5.29 19.46 20.42
CA SER A 92 -4.72 20.42 19.47
C SER A 92 -4.41 19.85 18.09
N GLY A 93 -4.39 18.54 17.92
CA GLY A 93 -4.07 17.88 16.67
C GLY A 93 -4.03 16.36 16.81
N ALA A 94 -3.61 15.67 15.76
CA ALA A 94 -3.58 14.22 15.76
C ALA A 94 -2.30 13.67 15.14
N TRP A 95 -1.95 12.45 15.52
CA TRP A 95 -0.81 11.67 15.01
C TRP A 95 -1.33 10.48 14.25
N PHE A 96 -0.85 10.31 13.02
CA PHE A 96 -1.15 9.16 12.17
C PHE A 96 0.12 8.36 11.92
N ILE A 97 0.10 7.08 12.31
CA ILE A 97 1.16 6.12 12.04
C ILE A 97 0.76 5.29 10.83
N TYR A 98 1.63 5.21 9.83
CA TYR A 98 1.37 4.53 8.56
C TYR A 98 2.65 3.96 7.94
N THR A 99 2.48 3.06 6.98
CA THR A 99 3.59 2.49 6.21
C THR A 99 4.12 3.51 5.20
N ASP A 100 5.45 3.57 5.07
CA ASP A 100 6.17 4.44 4.15
C ASP A 100 7.37 3.70 3.54
N SER A 101 7.63 3.91 2.27
CA SER A 101 8.77 3.30 1.56
C SER A 101 9.80 4.31 1.07
N ARG A 102 9.86 5.51 1.65
CA ARG A 102 10.77 6.58 1.22
C ARG A 102 12.26 6.20 1.25
N HIS A 103 12.65 5.24 2.08
CA HIS A 103 14.00 4.71 2.17
C HIS A 103 14.17 3.40 1.37
N GLY A 104 13.10 2.91 0.77
CA GLY A 104 13.14 1.76 -0.10
C GLY A 104 13.52 2.13 -1.53
N VAL A 105 13.98 1.14 -2.27
CA VAL A 105 14.21 1.24 -3.70
C VAL A 105 13.54 0.07 -4.43
N GLY A 106 13.09 0.28 -5.65
CA GLY A 106 12.55 -0.78 -6.50
C GLY A 106 13.62 -1.79 -6.89
N CYS A 107 13.18 -2.97 -7.31
CA CYS A 107 14.05 -3.99 -7.90
C CYS A 107 13.59 -4.28 -9.34
N PRO A 108 14.29 -3.80 -10.36
CA PRO A 108 13.89 -4.01 -11.76
C PRO A 108 13.72 -5.47 -12.14
N ALA A 109 14.49 -6.37 -11.53
CA ALA A 109 14.35 -7.81 -11.77
C ALA A 109 13.03 -8.36 -11.22
N VAL A 110 12.59 -7.87 -10.05
CA VAL A 110 11.28 -8.22 -9.46
C VAL A 110 10.15 -7.61 -10.27
N ASP A 111 10.28 -6.36 -10.73
CA ASP A 111 9.27 -5.72 -11.57
C ASP A 111 9.07 -6.46 -12.89
N ALA A 112 10.16 -6.86 -13.53
CA ALA A 112 10.12 -7.66 -14.74
C ALA A 112 9.50 -9.05 -14.50
N TYR A 113 9.84 -9.69 -13.38
CA TYR A 113 9.27 -10.96 -12.98
C TYR A 113 7.77 -10.85 -12.71
N GLN A 114 7.33 -9.84 -11.96
CA GLN A 114 5.93 -9.59 -11.70
C GLN A 114 5.15 -9.24 -12.97
N LYS A 115 5.77 -8.47 -13.88
CA LYS A 115 5.18 -8.20 -15.19
C LYS A 115 4.99 -9.51 -15.98
N TYR A 116 6.00 -10.36 -16.03
CA TYR A 116 5.91 -11.66 -16.66
C TYR A 116 4.75 -12.49 -16.08
N LEU A 117 4.63 -12.56 -14.75
CA LEU A 117 3.56 -13.30 -14.10
C LEU A 117 2.17 -12.76 -14.51
N ARG A 118 2.01 -11.44 -14.53
CA ARG A 118 0.74 -10.79 -14.94
C ARG A 118 0.40 -11.08 -16.39
N ASP A 119 1.36 -10.90 -17.28
CA ASP A 119 1.17 -11.08 -18.72
C ASP A 119 0.79 -12.54 -19.09
N ASN A 120 1.20 -13.49 -18.27
CA ASN A 120 0.90 -14.91 -18.46
C ASN A 120 -0.24 -15.43 -17.57
N GLY A 121 -0.96 -14.56 -16.88
CA GLY A 121 -2.07 -14.94 -16.00
C GLY A 121 -1.65 -15.71 -14.75
N LEU A 122 -0.37 -15.64 -14.35
CA LEU A 122 0.20 -16.34 -13.19
C LEU A 122 0.17 -15.47 -11.92
N ALA A 123 0.19 -14.16 -12.07
CA ALA A 123 0.32 -13.21 -10.96
C ALA A 123 -0.87 -13.21 -9.98
N LEU A 124 -2.05 -13.49 -10.47
CA LEU A 124 -3.28 -13.49 -9.66
C LEU A 124 -3.51 -14.81 -8.92
N ARG A 125 -2.66 -15.79 -9.14
CA ARG A 125 -2.81 -17.13 -8.58
C ARG A 125 -2.02 -17.39 -7.30
N GLY A 126 -1.67 -16.40 -6.55
CA GLY A 126 -1.10 -16.51 -5.19
C GLY A 126 -2.04 -15.95 -4.16
N ASP A 127 -3.22 -15.56 -4.54
CA ASP A 127 -4.20 -14.91 -3.72
C ASP A 127 -5.13 -15.88 -2.99
N MET A 128 -5.91 -15.36 -2.03
CA MET A 128 -6.85 -16.17 -1.25
C MET A 128 -7.82 -16.98 -2.12
N ALA A 129 -8.24 -16.46 -3.28
CA ALA A 129 -9.07 -17.17 -4.24
C ALA A 129 -8.40 -18.47 -4.75
N ASP A 130 -7.09 -18.45 -4.97
CA ASP A 130 -6.36 -19.64 -5.42
C ASP A 130 -6.09 -20.63 -4.29
N ARG A 131 -5.84 -20.12 -3.08
CA ARG A 131 -5.75 -20.99 -1.89
C ARG A 131 -7.07 -21.70 -1.60
N MET A 132 -8.19 -21.02 -1.84
CA MET A 132 -9.51 -21.65 -1.75
C MET A 132 -9.76 -22.63 -2.90
N SER A 133 -9.36 -22.29 -4.12
CA SER A 133 -9.45 -23.19 -5.27
C SER A 133 -8.55 -24.41 -5.10
N GLN A 134 -7.32 -24.25 -4.61
CA GLN A 134 -6.42 -25.37 -4.26
C GLN A 134 -7.02 -26.26 -3.16
N LYS A 135 -7.67 -25.65 -2.16
CA LYS A 135 -8.32 -26.38 -1.09
C LYS A 135 -9.54 -27.18 -1.57
N LEU A 136 -10.21 -26.69 -2.62
CA LEU A 136 -11.40 -27.32 -3.21
C LEU A 136 -11.03 -28.34 -4.31
N THR A 137 -9.95 -28.12 -5.05
CA THR A 137 -9.56 -28.96 -6.20
C THR A 137 -8.30 -29.79 -5.98
N GLY A 138 -7.55 -29.51 -4.91
CA GLY A 138 -6.37 -30.28 -4.52
C GLY A 138 -5.09 -30.02 -5.32
N VAL A 139 -5.15 -29.35 -6.46
CA VAL A 139 -3.97 -29.09 -7.31
C VAL A 139 -4.12 -27.78 -8.07
N ASN A 140 -3.12 -26.90 -8.00
CA ASN A 140 -2.97 -25.83 -8.95
C ASN A 140 -1.64 -26.00 -9.70
N PRO A 141 -1.64 -26.70 -10.84
CA PRO A 141 -0.43 -27.02 -11.59
C PRO A 141 0.38 -25.79 -12.00
N ALA A 142 -0.29 -24.66 -12.21
CA ALA A 142 0.36 -23.44 -12.69
C ALA A 142 1.18 -22.71 -11.61
N LEU A 143 0.96 -23.00 -10.33
CA LEU A 143 1.73 -22.40 -9.23
C LEU A 143 2.97 -23.23 -8.87
N ASP A 144 2.90 -24.54 -9.06
CA ASP A 144 3.91 -25.50 -8.60
C ASP A 144 4.74 -26.06 -9.74
N ASP A 145 4.40 -25.75 -11.01
CA ASP A 145 5.16 -26.19 -12.18
C ASP A 145 6.27 -25.17 -12.51
N PRO A 146 7.54 -25.50 -12.25
CA PRO A 146 8.67 -24.61 -12.54
C PRO A 146 8.87 -24.33 -14.03
N SER A 147 8.26 -25.12 -14.93
CA SER A 147 8.29 -24.87 -16.36
C SER A 147 7.34 -23.75 -16.78
N VAL A 148 6.29 -23.51 -16.00
CA VAL A 148 5.27 -22.48 -16.24
C VAL A 148 5.59 -21.21 -15.44
N LYS A 149 6.12 -21.36 -14.23
CA LYS A 149 6.48 -20.24 -13.35
C LYS A 149 8.00 -20.26 -13.10
N PRO A 150 8.75 -19.37 -13.76
CA PRO A 150 10.18 -19.29 -13.52
C PRO A 150 10.50 -18.94 -12.06
N ALA A 151 11.66 -19.34 -11.60
CA ALA A 151 12.14 -18.99 -10.26
C ALA A 151 12.19 -17.46 -10.09
N PRO A 152 11.84 -16.94 -8.91
CA PRO A 152 11.93 -15.52 -8.64
C PRO A 152 13.40 -15.06 -8.67
N PRO A 153 13.65 -13.78 -9.01
CA PRO A 153 15.00 -13.23 -9.01
C PRO A 153 15.57 -13.21 -7.60
N VAL A 154 16.87 -13.46 -7.48
CA VAL A 154 17.59 -13.50 -6.19
C VAL A 154 18.48 -12.28 -5.97
N VAL A 155 18.56 -11.38 -6.95
CA VAL A 155 19.44 -10.20 -6.89
C VAL A 155 18.61 -8.94 -6.94
N CYS A 156 18.54 -8.25 -5.81
CA CYS A 156 17.94 -6.92 -5.67
C CYS A 156 18.90 -5.98 -4.92
N PRO A 157 18.73 -4.65 -5.04
CA PRO A 157 19.42 -3.69 -4.17
C PRO A 157 19.17 -4.00 -2.68
N ALA A 158 20.13 -3.65 -1.81
CA ALA A 158 20.02 -3.92 -0.37
C ALA A 158 18.81 -3.22 0.29
N GLN A 159 18.39 -2.08 -0.26
CA GLN A 159 17.24 -1.30 0.23
C GLN A 159 15.91 -1.76 -0.38
N PHE A 160 15.91 -2.79 -1.21
CA PHE A 160 14.67 -3.32 -1.77
C PHE A 160 13.76 -3.89 -0.68
N GLY A 161 12.51 -3.46 -0.71
CA GLY A 161 11.52 -3.88 0.27
C GLY A 161 11.65 -3.21 1.64
N ASN A 162 12.47 -2.16 1.75
CA ASN A 162 12.62 -1.40 2.99
C ASN A 162 11.41 -0.49 3.21
N THR A 163 10.47 -0.97 4.02
CA THR A 163 9.31 -0.20 4.47
C THR A 163 9.46 0.14 5.94
N ASP A 164 9.13 1.39 6.27
CA ASP A 164 9.20 1.94 7.63
C ASP A 164 7.79 2.22 8.17
N ALA A 165 7.65 2.21 9.50
CA ALA A 165 6.53 2.86 10.16
C ALA A 165 6.86 4.35 10.30
N TRP A 166 6.04 5.19 9.68
CA TRP A 166 6.19 6.63 9.72
C TRP A 166 5.07 7.29 10.53
N VAL A 167 5.38 8.39 11.18
CA VAL A 167 4.39 9.17 11.91
C VAL A 167 4.30 10.59 11.36
N SER A 168 3.08 11.06 11.13
CA SER A 168 2.80 12.45 10.80
C SER A 168 1.88 13.07 11.84
N TYR A 169 2.18 14.30 12.21
CA TYR A 169 1.30 15.14 13.02
C TYR A 169 0.58 16.14 12.12
N PHE A 170 -0.71 16.38 12.39
CA PHE A 170 -1.48 17.41 11.73
C PHE A 170 -2.37 18.17 12.72
N THR A 171 -2.61 19.44 12.40
CA THR A 171 -3.59 20.29 13.08
C THR A 171 -4.80 20.42 12.17
N PRO A 172 -6.00 20.11 12.67
CA PRO A 172 -7.27 20.25 11.96
C PRO A 172 -7.60 21.68 11.58
#